data_15ce45f3163498124fb541284c9232a1
#
_entry.id   15ce45f3163498124fb541284c9232a1
#
_cell.length_a   1.000
_cell.length_b   1.000
_cell.length_c   1.000
_cell.angle_alpha   90.00
_cell.angle_beta   90.00
_cell.angle_gamma   90.00
#
_symmetry.space_group_name_H-M   'P 1'
#
loop_
_entity.id
_entity.type
_entity.pdbx_description
1 polymer ?
#
loop_
_entity_poly.entity_id
_entity_poly.type
_entity_poly.pdbx_seq_one_letter_code
_entity_poly.pdbx_strand_id
1 'polypeptide(L)'
;MSTETETIEALVNSEYKWGFVTEIEADTVPRGLNEETIRLISAKKDEPEFMLEWRLSAYRHWLTLEESDAEPTWANVHYPPIDYQNIVYYSAPMNKKDGPKSLDEVDPELLRTYEKLGIPLREREILSGVAIDAVFDSVSVATTFREKLGELGIIFCSFSEAVQKHPDLVKKYLGSVVPYTDNFFAALNAAVFTDGSFCYIPKGVRCPMELSTYFRINAKNTGQFERTLIIAEEGSNVSYLEGCTAPMRDENQLHAAVVELIAHDDATIKYSTVQNWYPGDKEGKGGIYNFVTKRGKCLGKNSKISWTQVETGSAITWKYPSCILQGDNSVGEFYSVALTNNYQQADTGTKMIHIGKNTRSTIVSKGISAGHGQNTYRGMVKILKGATGARNYSQCDSLLLGDKCGAHTFPYLEVKNSTAQVEHEATTSKIGEDQIFYFRQRGLSMEDAISMIVNGFCKQVFRELPMEFAVEAQKLLGVSLEGSVG
;
A
#
# COMPACT_ATOMS: atom_id res chain seq x y z
N MET A 1 30.55 18.43 -17.77
CA MET A 1 29.54 17.70 -18.60
C MET A 1 29.78 16.18 -18.66
N SER A 2 30.93 15.63 -18.23
CA SER A 2 31.20 14.16 -18.24
C SER A 2 30.65 13.42 -17.01
N THR A 3 30.57 14.04 -15.86
CA THR A 3 30.19 13.41 -14.60
C THR A 3 28.68 13.16 -14.46
N GLU A 4 27.83 13.98 -15.03
CA GLU A 4 26.37 13.79 -14.97
C GLU A 4 25.91 12.70 -15.93
N THR A 5 26.51 12.62 -17.13
CA THR A 5 26.20 11.56 -18.10
C THR A 5 26.70 10.20 -17.62
N GLU A 6 27.88 10.13 -17.01
CA GLU A 6 28.40 8.88 -16.41
C GLU A 6 27.58 8.41 -15.21
N THR A 7 27.00 9.34 -14.44
CA THR A 7 26.12 9.02 -13.31
C THR A 7 24.75 8.53 -13.80
N ILE A 8 24.25 9.07 -14.90
CA ILE A 8 22.98 8.64 -15.52
C ILE A 8 23.18 7.28 -16.21
N GLU A 9 24.27 7.05 -16.94
CA GLU A 9 24.59 5.73 -17.52
C GLU A 9 24.84 4.65 -16.47
N ALA A 10 25.41 4.98 -15.32
CA ALA A 10 25.56 4.05 -14.21
C ALA A 10 24.23 3.74 -13.53
N LEU A 11 23.28 4.67 -13.51
CA LEU A 11 21.92 4.46 -13.02
C LEU A 11 21.05 3.65 -13.99
N VAL A 12 21.22 3.86 -15.30
CA VAL A 12 20.50 3.16 -16.37
C VAL A 12 20.92 1.68 -16.48
N ASN A 13 22.19 1.38 -16.24
CA ASN A 13 22.73 0.01 -16.26
C ASN A 13 22.70 -0.67 -14.87
N SER A 14 22.11 -0.07 -13.84
CA SER A 14 22.02 -0.71 -12.53
C SER A 14 20.94 -1.78 -12.53
N GLU A 15 21.29 -3.01 -12.19
CA GLU A 15 20.35 -4.06 -11.80
C GLU A 15 19.37 -3.52 -10.75
N TYR A 16 18.17 -4.11 -10.67
CA TYR A 16 17.13 -3.71 -9.71
C TYR A 16 17.74 -3.47 -8.31
N LYS A 17 17.88 -2.21 -7.96
CA LYS A 17 18.61 -1.70 -6.79
C LYS A 17 18.14 -2.32 -5.47
N TRP A 18 16.86 -2.70 -5.39
CA TRP A 18 16.24 -3.26 -4.18
C TRP A 18 16.22 -4.79 -4.17
N GLY A 19 16.77 -5.44 -5.21
CA GLY A 19 16.77 -6.90 -5.39
C GLY A 19 17.72 -7.68 -4.51
N PHE A 20 18.54 -7.02 -3.67
CA PHE A 20 19.49 -7.69 -2.79
C PHE A 20 18.80 -8.42 -1.63
N VAL A 21 19.41 -9.51 -1.16
CA VAL A 21 19.00 -10.28 0.03
C VAL A 21 19.87 -9.86 1.20
N THR A 22 19.27 -9.66 2.38
CA THR A 22 20.00 -9.42 3.62
C THR A 22 20.30 -10.77 4.28
N GLU A 23 21.57 -11.08 4.53
CA GLU A 23 22.00 -12.34 5.14
C GLU A 23 21.89 -12.27 6.67
N ILE A 24 20.71 -12.63 7.20
CA ILE A 24 20.43 -12.70 8.63
C ILE A 24 19.76 -14.03 8.94
N GLU A 25 20.19 -14.68 10.02
CA GLU A 25 19.50 -15.85 10.56
C GLU A 25 18.09 -15.46 11.03
N ALA A 26 17.10 -16.21 10.61
CA ALA A 26 15.70 -15.95 10.93
C ALA A 26 15.11 -17.04 11.83
N ASP A 27 14.35 -16.61 12.83
CA ASP A 27 13.46 -17.46 13.61
C ASP A 27 12.12 -17.55 12.87
N THR A 28 11.73 -18.75 12.45
CA THR A 28 10.52 -18.97 11.65
C THR A 28 9.58 -19.96 12.33
N VAL A 29 8.29 -19.90 11.98
CA VAL A 29 7.34 -20.99 12.29
C VAL A 29 7.36 -22.05 11.18
N PRO A 30 6.92 -23.28 11.44
CA PRO A 30 6.75 -24.29 10.40
C PRO A 30 5.84 -23.80 9.27
N ARG A 31 6.03 -24.34 8.07
CA ARG A 31 5.15 -24.06 6.92
C ARG A 31 3.75 -24.59 7.18
N GLY A 32 2.79 -23.91 6.59
CA GLY A 32 1.39 -24.30 6.60
C GLY A 32 0.54 -23.52 7.60
N LEU A 33 -0.73 -23.45 7.27
CA LEU A 33 -1.74 -22.70 8.02
C LEU A 33 -2.67 -23.66 8.77
N ASN A 34 -2.58 -23.62 10.10
CA ASN A 34 -3.43 -24.37 11.00
C ASN A 34 -3.52 -23.66 12.37
N GLU A 35 -4.37 -24.13 13.29
CA GLU A 35 -4.51 -23.51 14.61
C GLU A 35 -3.21 -23.49 15.42
N GLU A 36 -2.33 -24.50 15.25
CA GLU A 36 -1.05 -24.57 15.95
C GLU A 36 -0.11 -23.46 15.48
N THR A 37 -0.01 -23.24 14.15
CA THR A 37 0.73 -22.11 13.58
C THR A 37 0.27 -20.78 14.13
N ILE A 38 -1.05 -20.56 14.25
CA ILE A 38 -1.62 -19.32 14.77
C ILE A 38 -1.28 -19.14 16.25
N ARG A 39 -1.38 -20.21 17.06
CA ARG A 39 -0.99 -20.18 18.47
C ARG A 39 0.50 -19.91 18.64
N LEU A 40 1.35 -20.45 17.77
CA LEU A 40 2.78 -20.16 17.77
C LEU A 40 3.08 -18.70 17.44
N ILE A 41 2.41 -18.11 16.44
CA ILE A 41 2.54 -16.68 16.12
C ILE A 41 2.15 -15.83 17.33
N SER A 42 0.99 -16.08 17.92
CA SER A 42 0.50 -15.36 19.09
C SER A 42 1.44 -15.49 20.30
N ALA A 43 1.97 -16.69 20.55
CA ALA A 43 2.93 -16.94 21.62
C ALA A 43 4.28 -16.21 21.37
N LYS A 44 4.79 -16.20 20.12
CA LYS A 44 6.02 -15.48 19.77
C LYS A 44 5.87 -13.95 19.93
N LYS A 45 4.67 -13.44 19.78
CA LYS A 45 4.31 -12.03 19.94
C LYS A 45 3.90 -11.68 21.38
N ASP A 46 3.87 -12.64 22.28
CA ASP A 46 3.40 -12.47 23.67
C ASP A 46 2.01 -11.79 23.74
N GLU A 47 1.11 -12.20 22.86
CA GLU A 47 -0.20 -11.56 22.71
C GLU A 47 -1.15 -11.94 23.84
N PRO A 48 -1.97 -10.98 24.32
CA PRO A 48 -3.04 -11.29 25.29
C PRO A 48 -4.12 -12.16 24.65
N GLU A 49 -4.83 -12.91 25.48
CA GLU A 49 -5.83 -13.92 25.09
C GLU A 49 -6.87 -13.40 24.07
N PHE A 50 -7.33 -12.15 24.20
CA PHE A 50 -8.30 -11.58 23.25
C PHE A 50 -7.79 -11.52 21.81
N MET A 51 -6.48 -11.36 21.61
CA MET A 51 -5.88 -11.37 20.28
C MET A 51 -5.83 -12.77 19.71
N LEU A 52 -5.46 -13.76 20.51
CA LEU A 52 -5.47 -15.15 20.09
C LEU A 52 -6.89 -15.60 19.71
N GLU A 53 -7.90 -15.28 20.52
CA GLU A 53 -9.30 -15.59 20.23
C GLU A 53 -9.78 -14.95 18.93
N TRP A 54 -9.39 -13.68 18.70
CA TRP A 54 -9.70 -12.96 17.46
C TRP A 54 -9.06 -13.63 16.24
N ARG A 55 -7.78 -14.02 16.33
CA ARG A 55 -7.06 -14.74 15.27
C ARG A 55 -7.70 -16.10 14.95
N LEU A 56 -8.01 -16.88 15.97
CA LEU A 56 -8.64 -18.20 15.82
C LEU A 56 -10.03 -18.08 15.19
N SER A 57 -10.80 -17.06 15.57
CA SER A 57 -12.10 -16.78 14.96
C SER A 57 -11.98 -16.43 13.49
N ALA A 58 -10.99 -15.60 13.14
CA ALA A 58 -10.68 -15.25 11.76
C ALA A 58 -10.23 -16.48 10.94
N TYR A 59 -9.38 -17.33 11.51
CA TYR A 59 -8.93 -18.56 10.87
C TYR A 59 -10.08 -19.52 10.56
N ARG A 60 -10.96 -19.76 11.55
CA ARG A 60 -12.13 -20.63 11.36
C ARG A 60 -13.06 -20.10 10.29
N HIS A 61 -13.23 -18.78 10.22
CA HIS A 61 -13.97 -18.15 9.12
C HIS A 61 -13.26 -18.33 7.80
N TRP A 62 -11.95 -18.12 7.73
CA TRP A 62 -11.17 -18.33 6.52
C TRP A 62 -11.26 -19.77 6.02
N LEU A 63 -11.21 -20.78 6.88
CA LEU A 63 -11.42 -22.18 6.52
C LEU A 63 -12.75 -22.40 5.80
N THR A 64 -13.84 -21.80 6.28
CA THR A 64 -15.14 -21.93 5.63
C THR A 64 -15.15 -21.31 4.22
N LEU A 65 -14.35 -20.26 4.00
CA LEU A 65 -14.21 -19.64 2.68
C LEU A 65 -13.32 -20.49 1.76
N GLU A 66 -12.24 -21.05 2.26
CA GLU A 66 -11.35 -21.93 1.50
C GLU A 66 -12.05 -23.23 1.11
N GLU A 67 -12.74 -23.90 2.03
CA GLU A 67 -13.54 -25.11 1.77
C GLU A 67 -14.67 -24.89 0.74
N SER A 68 -15.20 -23.67 0.66
CA SER A 68 -16.23 -23.27 -0.32
C SER A 68 -15.70 -22.72 -1.63
N ASP A 69 -14.38 -22.74 -1.83
CA ASP A 69 -13.70 -22.17 -3.02
C ASP A 69 -14.08 -20.69 -3.25
N ALA A 70 -14.12 -19.93 -2.14
CA ALA A 70 -14.53 -18.53 -2.16
C ALA A 70 -13.36 -17.55 -2.37
N GLU A 71 -12.20 -18.02 -2.83
CA GLU A 71 -11.14 -17.12 -3.27
C GLU A 71 -11.65 -16.25 -4.43
N PRO A 72 -11.45 -14.92 -4.39
CA PRO A 72 -12.06 -14.04 -5.40
C PRO A 72 -11.54 -14.29 -6.81
N THR A 73 -12.44 -14.57 -7.74
CA THR A 73 -12.17 -14.80 -9.18
C THR A 73 -12.67 -13.67 -10.08
N TRP A 74 -13.30 -12.64 -9.52
CA TRP A 74 -13.91 -11.54 -10.26
C TRP A 74 -12.90 -10.46 -10.71
N ALA A 75 -11.73 -10.41 -10.13
CA ALA A 75 -10.66 -9.49 -10.55
C ALA A 75 -10.09 -9.94 -11.91
N ASN A 76 -9.73 -8.98 -12.75
CA ASN A 76 -9.15 -9.24 -14.07
C ASN A 76 -7.64 -9.49 -13.97
N VAL A 77 -7.27 -10.44 -13.14
CA VAL A 77 -5.88 -10.93 -12.94
C VAL A 77 -5.90 -12.45 -12.94
N HIS A 78 -4.85 -13.05 -13.49
CA HIS A 78 -4.73 -14.49 -13.65
C HIS A 78 -3.41 -14.97 -13.05
N TYR A 79 -3.49 -15.88 -12.11
CA TYR A 79 -2.33 -16.49 -11.43
C TYR A 79 -2.65 -17.96 -11.11
N PRO A 80 -1.62 -18.82 -10.98
CA PRO A 80 -1.83 -20.20 -10.55
C PRO A 80 -2.39 -20.24 -9.12
N PRO A 81 -3.10 -21.31 -8.74
CA PRO A 81 -3.60 -21.50 -7.37
C PRO A 81 -2.50 -21.32 -6.34
N ILE A 82 -2.81 -20.62 -5.26
CA ILE A 82 -1.89 -20.39 -4.16
C ILE A 82 -1.93 -21.59 -3.22
N ASP A 83 -0.77 -22.20 -2.97
CA ASP A 83 -0.64 -23.27 -1.96
C ASP A 83 -0.41 -22.65 -0.58
N TYR A 84 -1.50 -22.40 0.16
CA TYR A 84 -1.47 -21.82 1.52
C TYR A 84 -0.76 -22.71 2.53
N GLN A 85 -0.60 -24.01 2.24
CA GLN A 85 0.13 -24.93 3.13
C GLN A 85 1.65 -24.91 2.89
N ASN A 86 2.11 -24.26 1.82
CA ASN A 86 3.55 -24.11 1.53
C ASN A 86 4.12 -22.73 1.90
N ILE A 87 3.36 -21.89 2.62
CA ILE A 87 3.78 -20.56 3.06
C ILE A 87 4.31 -20.62 4.50
N VAL A 88 5.38 -19.87 4.78
CA VAL A 88 5.84 -19.53 6.13
C VAL A 88 5.16 -18.24 6.58
N TYR A 89 4.39 -18.31 7.66
CA TYR A 89 3.54 -17.19 8.12
C TYR A 89 4.19 -16.27 9.15
N TYR A 90 5.39 -16.59 9.61
CA TYR A 90 6.17 -15.75 10.51
C TYR A 90 7.66 -15.96 10.28
N SER A 91 8.39 -14.87 10.16
CA SER A 91 9.84 -14.83 10.11
C SER A 91 10.34 -13.57 10.82
N ALA A 92 11.29 -13.71 11.72
CA ALA A 92 11.93 -12.59 12.42
C ALA A 92 13.43 -12.79 12.53
N PRO A 93 14.24 -11.73 12.56
CA PRO A 93 15.68 -11.85 12.86
C PRO A 93 15.92 -12.53 14.21
N MET A 94 16.94 -13.45 14.27
CA MET A 94 17.22 -14.34 15.39
C MET A 94 17.68 -13.54 16.57
N ASN A 95 17.44 -12.67 17.19
CA ASN A 95 17.98 -12.04 18.42
C ASN A 95 17.07 -10.96 19.07
N LYS A 96 15.73 -11.01 18.87
CA LYS A 96 14.86 -9.99 19.49
C LYS A 96 13.63 -10.59 20.12
N LYS A 97 13.66 -10.74 21.46
CA LYS A 97 12.45 -10.92 22.28
C LYS A 97 11.76 -9.58 22.61
N ASP A 98 12.54 -8.50 22.65
CA ASP A 98 12.04 -7.12 22.84
C ASP A 98 12.52 -6.28 21.65
N GLY A 99 11.66 -5.46 21.05
CA GLY A 99 12.10 -4.50 20.05
C GLY A 99 13.23 -3.60 20.60
N PRO A 100 14.18 -3.15 19.78
CA PRO A 100 15.31 -2.36 20.26
C PRO A 100 14.79 -1.07 20.92
N LYS A 101 15.35 -0.77 22.09
CA LYS A 101 15.06 0.48 22.82
C LYS A 101 15.82 1.68 22.26
N SER A 102 16.87 1.41 21.49
CA SER A 102 17.65 2.42 20.78
C SER A 102 18.19 1.86 19.46
N LEU A 103 18.59 2.73 18.54
CA LEU A 103 19.23 2.33 17.27
C LEU A 103 20.56 1.59 17.48
N ASP A 104 21.24 1.79 18.61
CA ASP A 104 22.48 1.10 18.94
C ASP A 104 22.26 -0.39 19.26
N GLU A 105 21.04 -0.79 19.56
CA GLU A 105 20.64 -2.17 19.80
C GLU A 105 20.15 -2.89 18.52
N VAL A 106 20.01 -2.14 17.41
CA VAL A 106 19.60 -2.70 16.11
C VAL A 106 20.77 -3.43 15.48
N ASP A 107 20.51 -4.61 14.91
CA ASP A 107 21.52 -5.38 14.18
C ASP A 107 22.19 -4.49 13.10
N PRO A 108 23.52 -4.40 13.06
CA PRO A 108 24.23 -3.57 12.08
C PRO A 108 23.91 -3.92 10.62
N GLU A 109 23.58 -5.18 10.32
CA GLU A 109 23.22 -5.60 8.96
C GLU A 109 21.82 -5.10 8.58
N LEU A 110 20.89 -5.05 9.53
CA LEU A 110 19.59 -4.40 9.33
C LEU A 110 19.74 -2.90 9.09
N LEU A 111 20.56 -2.21 9.87
CA LEU A 111 20.84 -0.79 9.65
C LEU A 111 21.41 -0.55 8.26
N ARG A 112 22.39 -1.34 7.81
CA ARG A 112 22.94 -1.26 6.45
C ARG A 112 21.89 -1.55 5.38
N THR A 113 20.95 -2.46 5.65
CA THR A 113 19.86 -2.75 4.72
C THR A 113 19.01 -1.52 4.46
N TYR A 114 18.59 -0.82 5.52
CA TYR A 114 17.80 0.40 5.36
C TYR A 114 18.60 1.56 4.77
N GLU A 115 19.90 1.70 5.10
CA GLU A 115 20.80 2.66 4.45
C GLU A 115 20.89 2.40 2.93
N LYS A 116 21.08 1.14 2.49
CA LYS A 116 21.07 0.78 1.06
C LYS A 116 19.73 1.08 0.38
N LEU A 117 18.63 0.98 1.11
CA LEU A 117 17.30 1.35 0.61
C LEU A 117 17.11 2.89 0.54
N GLY A 118 18.04 3.66 1.11
CA GLY A 118 17.95 5.11 1.20
C GLY A 118 16.99 5.59 2.29
N ILE A 119 16.74 4.76 3.30
CA ILE A 119 15.84 5.05 4.42
C ILE A 119 16.67 5.39 5.65
N PRO A 120 16.81 6.69 6.02
CA PRO A 120 17.59 7.09 7.19
C PRO A 120 16.84 6.74 8.48
N LEU A 121 17.42 5.88 9.32
CA LEU A 121 16.85 5.54 10.62
C LEU A 121 17.35 6.47 11.75
N ARG A 122 18.42 7.24 11.54
CA ARG A 122 18.95 8.18 12.53
C ARG A 122 18.27 9.52 12.40
N GLU A 123 17.60 9.99 13.46
CA GLU A 123 16.81 11.23 13.47
C GLU A 123 17.57 12.46 12.97
N ARG A 124 18.88 12.56 13.27
CA ARG A 124 19.76 13.65 12.81
C ARG A 124 20.06 13.61 11.31
N GLU A 125 19.81 12.48 10.65
CA GLU A 125 20.01 12.30 9.20
C GLU A 125 18.69 12.53 8.44
N ILE A 126 17.57 12.67 9.17
CA ILE A 126 16.24 12.90 8.60
C ILE A 126 16.06 14.41 8.42
N LEU A 127 16.33 14.90 7.22
CA LEU A 127 16.23 16.32 6.88
C LEU A 127 14.78 16.83 6.78
N SER A 128 13.82 15.93 6.57
CA SER A 128 12.44 16.26 6.19
C SER A 128 11.45 16.33 7.36
N GLY A 129 11.87 15.98 8.59
CA GLY A 129 10.94 15.90 9.73
C GLY A 129 9.88 14.78 9.54
N VAL A 130 10.31 13.61 9.05
CA VAL A 130 9.48 12.41 8.91
C VAL A 130 9.77 11.45 10.06
N ALA A 131 8.74 10.98 10.77
CA ALA A 131 8.90 9.89 11.72
C ALA A 131 8.75 8.55 10.99
N ILE A 132 9.71 7.65 11.20
CA ILE A 132 9.81 6.37 10.47
C ILE A 132 9.64 5.20 11.42
N ASP A 133 8.83 4.23 11.02
CA ASP A 133 8.79 2.87 11.58
C ASP A 133 9.30 1.89 10.51
N ALA A 134 10.33 1.12 10.84
CA ALA A 134 10.96 0.18 9.91
C ALA A 134 10.57 -1.25 10.29
N VAL A 135 9.92 -1.95 9.35
CA VAL A 135 9.46 -3.33 9.53
C VAL A 135 10.25 -4.26 8.61
N PHE A 136 10.85 -5.29 9.18
CA PHE A 136 11.61 -6.31 8.48
C PHE A 136 10.96 -7.68 8.70
N ASP A 137 10.48 -8.29 7.62
CA ASP A 137 9.65 -9.50 7.66
C ASP A 137 8.46 -9.33 8.62
N SER A 138 8.46 -10.02 9.76
CA SER A 138 7.34 -10.08 10.70
C SER A 138 7.48 -9.17 11.93
N VAL A 139 8.48 -8.28 11.99
CA VAL A 139 8.73 -7.47 13.20
C VAL A 139 9.17 -6.04 12.89
N SER A 140 8.71 -5.07 13.70
CA SER A 140 9.26 -3.72 13.72
C SER A 140 10.65 -3.73 14.34
N VAL A 141 11.61 -3.13 13.65
CA VAL A 141 13.03 -3.12 14.04
C VAL A 141 13.50 -1.75 14.53
N ALA A 142 12.79 -0.69 14.20
CA ALA A 142 13.09 0.66 14.68
C ALA A 142 11.91 1.61 14.50
N THR A 143 11.65 2.48 15.47
CA THR A 143 10.69 3.60 15.37
C THR A 143 11.34 4.88 15.84
N THR A 144 11.28 5.96 15.05
CA THR A 144 11.92 7.24 15.32
C THR A 144 10.94 8.28 15.90
N PHE A 145 11.45 9.33 16.52
CA PHE A 145 10.69 10.47 17.08
C PHE A 145 9.58 10.11 18.09
N ARG A 146 9.66 8.96 18.75
CA ARG A 146 8.63 8.49 19.69
C ARG A 146 8.38 9.45 20.84
N GLU A 147 9.44 9.99 21.46
CA GLU A 147 9.32 10.92 22.59
C GLU A 147 8.62 12.21 22.17
N LYS A 148 9.06 12.82 21.07
CA LYS A 148 8.49 14.06 20.54
C LYS A 148 7.00 13.93 20.16
N LEU A 149 6.61 12.80 19.59
CA LEU A 149 5.21 12.50 19.30
C LEU A 149 4.41 12.23 20.57
N GLY A 150 5.02 11.51 21.53
CA GLY A 150 4.44 11.21 22.84
C GLY A 150 4.13 12.45 23.69
N GLU A 151 4.95 13.51 23.62
CA GLU A 151 4.69 14.80 24.27
C GLU A 151 3.37 15.45 23.82
N LEU A 152 2.95 15.17 22.59
CA LEU A 152 1.67 15.60 22.02
C LEU A 152 0.53 14.60 22.26
N GLY A 153 0.80 13.49 22.95
CA GLY A 153 -0.12 12.40 23.15
C GLY A 153 -0.36 11.54 21.89
N ILE A 154 0.44 11.73 20.84
CA ILE A 154 0.37 10.91 19.62
C ILE A 154 1.00 9.55 19.92
N ILE A 155 0.29 8.49 19.57
CA ILE A 155 0.81 7.12 19.60
C ILE A 155 1.19 6.76 18.16
N PHE A 156 2.46 6.46 17.94
CA PHE A 156 2.97 5.89 16.69
C PHE A 156 3.95 4.77 17.04
N CYS A 157 3.54 3.55 16.81
CA CYS A 157 4.29 2.35 17.20
C CYS A 157 3.89 1.16 16.32
N SER A 158 4.62 0.04 16.48
CA SER A 158 4.22 -1.21 15.87
C SER A 158 2.86 -1.69 16.40
N PHE A 159 2.16 -2.48 15.59
CA PHE A 159 0.87 -3.04 16.01
C PHE A 159 1.03 -3.98 17.21
N SER A 160 2.12 -4.76 17.24
CA SER A 160 2.45 -5.65 18.35
C SER A 160 2.62 -4.89 19.67
N GLU A 161 3.29 -3.74 19.64
CA GLU A 161 3.42 -2.87 20.81
C GLU A 161 2.06 -2.29 21.25
N ALA A 162 1.24 -1.88 20.27
CA ALA A 162 -0.09 -1.34 20.58
C ALA A 162 -1.00 -2.36 21.25
N VAL A 163 -0.95 -3.62 20.86
CA VAL A 163 -1.69 -4.72 21.49
C VAL A 163 -1.35 -4.86 22.97
N GLN A 164 -0.10 -4.66 23.34
CA GLN A 164 0.38 -4.79 24.72
C GLN A 164 0.16 -3.53 25.55
N LYS A 165 0.49 -2.35 24.98
CA LYS A 165 0.47 -1.08 25.75
C LYS A 165 -0.84 -0.31 25.66
N HIS A 166 -1.63 -0.55 24.62
CA HIS A 166 -2.89 0.15 24.33
C HIS A 166 -4.05 -0.80 23.99
N PRO A 167 -4.24 -1.90 24.76
CA PRO A 167 -5.21 -2.97 24.44
C PRO A 167 -6.64 -2.46 24.32
N ASP A 168 -7.02 -1.43 25.06
CA ASP A 168 -8.39 -0.88 25.00
C ASP A 168 -8.67 -0.18 23.66
N LEU A 169 -7.69 0.55 23.11
CA LEU A 169 -7.80 1.17 21.80
C LEU A 169 -7.85 0.08 20.72
N VAL A 170 -6.98 -0.93 20.81
CA VAL A 170 -6.97 -2.05 19.87
C VAL A 170 -8.31 -2.78 19.90
N LYS A 171 -8.83 -3.16 21.07
CA LYS A 171 -10.14 -3.83 21.22
C LYS A 171 -11.28 -2.99 20.63
N LYS A 172 -11.24 -1.67 20.79
CA LYS A 172 -12.28 -0.76 20.31
C LYS A 172 -12.30 -0.64 18.77
N TYR A 173 -11.13 -0.60 18.15
CA TYR A 173 -11.02 -0.21 16.76
C TYR A 173 -10.60 -1.31 15.79
N LEU A 174 -9.88 -2.34 16.23
CA LEU A 174 -9.46 -3.47 15.38
C LEU A 174 -10.68 -4.16 14.75
N GLY A 175 -10.68 -4.27 13.43
CA GLY A 175 -11.77 -4.88 12.68
C GLY A 175 -13.07 -4.06 12.61
N SER A 176 -13.06 -2.81 13.12
CA SER A 176 -14.26 -1.95 13.09
C SER A 176 -14.56 -1.38 11.70
N VAL A 177 -13.58 -1.39 10.80
CA VAL A 177 -13.71 -0.96 9.40
C VAL A 177 -13.46 -2.10 8.44
N VAL A 178 -12.49 -2.98 8.75
CA VAL A 178 -12.21 -4.22 8.01
C VAL A 178 -12.37 -5.41 8.98
N PRO A 179 -13.58 -5.90 9.24
CA PRO A 179 -13.76 -7.13 10.00
C PRO A 179 -13.12 -8.31 9.25
N TYR A 180 -12.77 -9.37 9.96
CA TYR A 180 -12.23 -10.58 9.32
C TYR A 180 -13.22 -11.23 8.34
N THR A 181 -14.49 -10.83 8.35
CA THR A 181 -15.53 -11.27 7.43
C THR A 181 -15.64 -10.41 6.17
N ASP A 182 -14.78 -9.40 5.96
CA ASP A 182 -14.85 -8.49 4.80
C ASP A 182 -14.61 -9.24 3.46
N ASN A 183 -13.56 -10.04 3.40
CA ASN A 183 -13.23 -10.86 2.22
C ASN A 183 -12.20 -11.95 2.59
N PHE A 184 -11.92 -12.85 1.64
CA PHE A 184 -11.00 -13.97 1.78
C PHE A 184 -9.61 -13.57 2.32
N PHE A 185 -8.97 -12.57 1.71
CA PHE A 185 -7.63 -12.13 2.11
C PHE A 185 -7.63 -11.30 3.40
N ALA A 186 -8.73 -10.63 3.74
CA ALA A 186 -8.89 -9.97 5.03
C ALA A 186 -9.04 -10.98 6.16
N ALA A 187 -9.74 -12.11 5.92
CA ALA A 187 -9.83 -13.22 6.86
C ALA A 187 -8.46 -13.87 7.09
N LEU A 188 -7.73 -14.16 6.01
CA LEU A 188 -6.36 -14.68 6.07
C LEU A 188 -5.43 -13.74 6.85
N ASN A 189 -5.40 -12.46 6.47
CA ASN A 189 -4.60 -11.46 7.18
C ASN A 189 -4.96 -11.41 8.66
N ALA A 190 -6.24 -11.37 9.02
CA ALA A 190 -6.70 -11.31 10.38
C ALA A 190 -6.21 -12.50 11.23
N ALA A 191 -6.10 -13.69 10.64
CA ALA A 191 -5.58 -14.86 11.32
C ALA A 191 -4.06 -14.80 11.56
N VAL A 192 -3.29 -14.28 10.60
CA VAL A 192 -1.82 -14.46 10.56
C VAL A 192 -1.01 -13.18 10.54
N PHE A 193 -1.60 -11.98 10.53
CA PHE A 193 -0.79 -10.75 10.48
C PHE A 193 0.21 -10.71 11.66
N THR A 194 1.42 -10.29 11.34
CA THR A 194 2.53 -10.40 12.29
C THR A 194 2.92 -9.06 12.87
N ASP A 195 2.84 -8.00 12.08
CA ASP A 195 3.03 -6.63 12.54
C ASP A 195 2.33 -5.64 11.62
N GLY A 196 2.63 -4.38 11.76
CA GLY A 196 2.09 -3.26 11.02
C GLY A 196 2.17 -2.00 11.86
N SER A 197 1.47 -0.96 11.46
CA SER A 197 1.49 0.32 12.15
C SER A 197 0.23 0.58 12.95
N PHE A 198 0.39 1.05 14.16
CA PHE A 198 -0.66 1.63 14.97
C PHE A 198 -0.42 3.12 15.15
N CYS A 199 -1.42 3.92 14.77
CA CYS A 199 -1.35 5.37 14.91
C CYS A 199 -2.64 5.91 15.54
N TYR A 200 -2.49 6.68 16.62
CA TYR A 200 -3.59 7.38 17.28
C TYR A 200 -3.24 8.85 17.44
N ILE A 201 -4.07 9.72 16.88
CA ILE A 201 -3.92 11.17 16.98
C ILE A 201 -5.01 11.71 17.90
N PRO A 202 -4.65 12.31 19.05
CA PRO A 202 -5.60 12.83 20.01
C PRO A 202 -6.43 14.00 19.45
N LYS A 203 -7.55 14.26 20.11
CA LYS A 203 -8.45 15.36 19.78
C LYS A 203 -7.73 16.72 19.67
N GLY A 204 -7.97 17.42 18.56
CA GLY A 204 -7.43 18.73 18.28
C GLY A 204 -5.93 18.79 17.95
N VAL A 205 -5.27 17.64 17.91
CA VAL A 205 -3.83 17.57 17.62
C VAL A 205 -3.59 17.50 16.13
N ARG A 206 -2.75 18.40 15.63
CA ARG A 206 -2.23 18.34 14.27
C ARG A 206 -0.84 17.69 14.33
N CYS A 207 -0.68 16.53 13.70
CA CYS A 207 0.63 15.85 13.67
C CYS A 207 1.68 16.77 13.04
N PRO A 208 2.81 17.06 13.74
CA PRO A 208 3.78 18.06 13.30
C PRO A 208 4.69 17.59 12.16
N MET A 209 4.64 16.29 11.81
CA MET A 209 5.51 15.67 10.82
C MET A 209 4.78 14.57 10.06
N GLU A 210 5.30 14.18 8.92
CA GLU A 210 4.85 12.98 8.20
C GLU A 210 5.19 11.74 9.04
N LEU A 211 4.27 10.78 9.11
CA LEU A 211 4.53 9.46 9.66
C LEU A 211 4.78 8.51 8.50
N SER A 212 5.77 7.63 8.62
CA SER A 212 6.10 6.71 7.54
C SER A 212 6.42 5.32 8.07
N THR A 213 5.95 4.29 7.37
CA THR A 213 6.37 2.92 7.64
C THR A 213 6.94 2.29 6.38
N TYR A 214 8.10 1.66 6.52
CA TYR A 214 8.75 0.91 5.46
C TYR A 214 8.75 -0.58 5.76
N PHE A 215 8.16 -1.34 4.85
CA PHE A 215 8.10 -2.79 4.91
C PHE A 215 9.13 -3.41 3.98
N ARG A 216 9.93 -4.34 4.50
CA ARG A 216 10.90 -5.12 3.74
C ARG A 216 10.65 -6.61 3.93
N ILE A 217 10.20 -7.31 2.88
CA ILE A 217 10.22 -8.76 2.84
C ILE A 217 11.67 -9.20 2.55
N ASN A 218 12.18 -10.18 3.27
CA ASN A 218 13.53 -10.68 3.04
C ASN A 218 13.61 -12.21 3.01
N ALA A 219 12.86 -12.89 3.89
CA ALA A 219 12.93 -14.34 4.02
C ALA A 219 12.32 -15.07 2.81
N LYS A 220 12.90 -16.23 2.49
CA LYS A 220 12.45 -17.10 1.39
C LYS A 220 11.18 -17.86 1.76
N ASN A 221 10.28 -18.07 0.80
CA ASN A 221 8.98 -18.76 0.98
C ASN A 221 8.10 -18.18 2.11
N THR A 222 8.31 -16.93 2.47
CA THR A 222 7.55 -16.24 3.53
C THR A 222 6.48 -15.38 2.89
N GLY A 223 5.26 -15.46 3.41
CA GLY A 223 4.22 -14.48 3.14
C GLY A 223 4.43 -13.25 4.02
N GLN A 224 3.99 -12.09 3.54
CA GLN A 224 3.97 -10.85 4.32
C GLN A 224 2.53 -10.47 4.62
N PHE A 225 2.22 -10.32 5.91
CA PHE A 225 0.87 -10.05 6.38
C PHE A 225 0.91 -8.91 7.39
N GLU A 226 0.61 -7.70 6.92
CA GLU A 226 0.65 -6.49 7.74
C GLU A 226 -0.76 -6.00 8.04
N ARG A 227 -0.91 -5.35 9.20
CA ARG A 227 -2.15 -4.67 9.55
C ARG A 227 -1.89 -3.28 10.11
N THR A 228 -2.37 -2.27 9.40
CA THR A 228 -2.24 -0.86 9.80
C THR A 228 -3.57 -0.33 10.29
N LEU A 229 -3.56 0.35 11.45
CA LEU A 229 -4.74 0.98 12.04
C LEU A 229 -4.42 2.43 12.41
N ILE A 230 -5.11 3.37 11.78
CA ILE A 230 -4.94 4.81 12.04
C ILE A 230 -6.25 5.41 12.52
N ILE A 231 -6.22 6.02 13.70
CA ILE A 231 -7.36 6.70 14.33
C ILE A 231 -7.03 8.18 14.46
N ALA A 232 -7.83 9.03 13.84
CA ALA A 232 -7.77 10.48 13.98
C ALA A 232 -9.00 10.97 14.74
N GLU A 233 -8.79 11.41 15.99
CA GLU A 233 -9.84 11.94 16.84
C GLU A 233 -10.33 13.32 16.37
N GLU A 234 -11.40 13.84 16.96
CA GLU A 234 -12.05 15.10 16.58
C GLU A 234 -11.04 16.26 16.37
N GLY A 235 -11.10 16.91 15.22
CA GLY A 235 -10.26 18.06 14.87
C GLY A 235 -8.78 17.75 14.65
N SER A 236 -8.41 16.48 14.60
CA SER A 236 -7.01 16.06 14.41
C SER A 236 -6.62 15.94 12.94
N ASN A 237 -5.32 15.96 12.67
CA ASN A 237 -4.80 15.85 11.31
C ASN A 237 -3.53 14.99 11.29
N VAL A 238 -3.45 14.06 10.33
CA VAL A 238 -2.26 13.22 10.12
C VAL A 238 -2.04 12.97 8.64
N SER A 239 -0.77 12.96 8.25
CA SER A 239 -0.30 12.45 6.97
C SER A 239 0.60 11.24 7.21
N TYR A 240 0.32 10.16 6.52
CA TYR A 240 1.00 8.88 6.68
C TYR A 240 1.42 8.31 5.33
N LEU A 241 2.63 7.78 5.27
CA LEU A 241 3.18 7.14 4.08
C LEU A 241 3.56 5.68 4.36
N GLU A 242 3.24 4.82 3.42
CA GLU A 242 3.67 3.43 3.37
C GLU A 242 4.61 3.20 2.20
N GLY A 243 5.79 2.69 2.47
CA GLY A 243 6.77 2.24 1.48
C GLY A 243 7.00 0.72 1.60
N CYS A 244 7.07 0.01 0.48
CA CYS A 244 7.23 -1.44 0.47
C CYS A 244 8.26 -1.88 -0.57
N THR A 245 9.14 -2.82 -0.18
CA THR A 245 10.14 -3.42 -1.09
C THR A 245 10.32 -4.92 -0.83
N ALA A 246 10.77 -5.66 -1.86
CA ALA A 246 11.13 -7.06 -1.75
C ALA A 246 12.37 -7.38 -2.61
N PRO A 247 13.19 -8.41 -2.25
CA PRO A 247 14.30 -8.87 -3.07
C PRO A 247 13.80 -9.60 -4.33
N MET A 248 14.67 -9.76 -5.31
CA MET A 248 14.45 -10.62 -6.47
C MET A 248 14.47 -12.09 -6.07
N ARG A 249 13.42 -12.83 -6.44
CA ARG A 249 13.32 -14.28 -6.25
C ARG A 249 12.58 -14.95 -7.38
N ASP A 250 12.99 -16.17 -7.74
CA ASP A 250 12.37 -16.98 -8.80
C ASP A 250 11.03 -17.58 -8.39
N GLU A 251 10.59 -17.37 -7.17
CA GLU A 251 9.32 -17.84 -6.61
C GLU A 251 8.34 -16.69 -6.40
N ASN A 252 7.05 -17.02 -6.44
CA ASN A 252 6.02 -16.05 -6.08
C ASN A 252 5.87 -15.98 -4.57
N GLN A 253 5.74 -14.76 -4.04
CA GLN A 253 5.51 -14.54 -2.62
C GLN A 253 4.18 -13.78 -2.42
N LEU A 254 3.39 -14.24 -1.45
CA LEU A 254 2.11 -13.61 -1.11
C LEU A 254 2.32 -12.44 -0.14
N HIS A 255 1.85 -11.27 -0.54
CA HIS A 255 1.66 -10.13 0.33
C HIS A 255 0.16 -9.86 0.48
N ALA A 256 -0.38 -10.02 1.67
CA ALA A 256 -1.79 -9.73 1.95
C ALA A 256 -1.90 -8.81 3.16
N ALA A 257 -2.12 -7.52 2.91
CA ALA A 257 -2.18 -6.49 3.93
C ALA A 257 -3.59 -5.95 4.15
N VAL A 258 -3.82 -5.42 5.35
CA VAL A 258 -5.07 -4.73 5.71
C VAL A 258 -4.76 -3.36 6.30
N VAL A 259 -5.49 -2.34 5.85
CA VAL A 259 -5.42 -0.98 6.39
C VAL A 259 -6.80 -0.49 6.79
N GLU A 260 -6.92 -0.03 8.03
CA GLU A 260 -8.13 0.56 8.59
C GLU A 260 -7.87 2.02 8.98
N LEU A 261 -8.65 2.95 8.43
CA LEU A 261 -8.60 4.37 8.79
C LEU A 261 -9.93 4.82 9.39
N ILE A 262 -9.87 5.57 10.49
CA ILE A 262 -11.05 6.10 11.16
C ILE A 262 -10.84 7.59 11.42
N ALA A 263 -11.68 8.43 10.77
CA ALA A 263 -11.67 9.87 10.95
C ALA A 263 -12.93 10.32 11.68
N HIS A 264 -12.77 10.89 12.88
CA HIS A 264 -13.84 11.49 13.68
C HIS A 264 -14.22 12.90 13.18
N ASP A 265 -15.07 13.65 13.91
CA ASP A 265 -15.54 14.97 13.51
C ASP A 265 -14.35 15.91 13.19
N ASP A 266 -14.42 16.62 12.05
CA ASP A 266 -13.40 17.58 11.59
C ASP A 266 -11.98 17.00 11.45
N ALA A 267 -11.83 15.69 11.52
CA ALA A 267 -10.52 15.02 11.39
C ALA A 267 -10.12 14.80 9.93
N THR A 268 -8.80 14.81 9.68
CA THR A 268 -8.26 14.59 8.35
C THR A 268 -7.16 13.53 8.39
N ILE A 269 -7.27 12.51 7.55
CA ILE A 269 -6.23 11.50 7.32
C ILE A 269 -5.83 11.55 5.85
N LYS A 270 -4.55 11.78 5.58
CA LYS A 270 -3.94 11.58 4.27
C LYS A 270 -3.08 10.32 4.34
N TYR A 271 -3.36 9.34 3.51
CA TYR A 271 -2.63 8.09 3.44
C TYR A 271 -2.04 7.91 2.06
N SER A 272 -0.72 7.87 1.99
CA SER A 272 0.01 7.71 0.75
C SER A 272 0.74 6.36 0.72
N THR A 273 0.82 5.74 -0.46
CA THR A 273 1.57 4.50 -0.67
C THR A 273 2.46 4.65 -1.90
N VAL A 274 3.73 4.33 -1.75
CA VAL A 274 4.64 4.13 -2.88
C VAL A 274 5.16 2.71 -2.78
N GLN A 275 4.72 1.85 -3.71
CA GLN A 275 5.07 0.43 -3.70
C GLN A 275 6.01 0.10 -4.85
N ASN A 276 7.10 -0.58 -4.51
CA ASN A 276 8.10 -1.05 -5.43
C ASN A 276 8.46 -2.52 -5.10
N TRP A 277 7.52 -3.39 -5.39
CA TRP A 277 7.70 -4.82 -5.23
C TRP A 277 8.47 -5.41 -6.42
N TYR A 278 9.09 -6.57 -6.23
CA TYR A 278 9.69 -7.31 -7.33
C TYR A 278 8.61 -7.83 -8.30
N PRO A 279 8.70 -7.49 -9.60
CA PRO A 279 7.64 -7.80 -10.56
C PRO A 279 7.70 -9.20 -11.18
N GLY A 280 8.73 -9.99 -10.87
CA GLY A 280 9.11 -11.17 -11.63
C GLY A 280 10.18 -10.85 -12.69
N ASP A 281 10.69 -11.88 -13.34
CA ASP A 281 11.69 -11.77 -14.40
C ASP A 281 11.06 -11.35 -15.75
N LYS A 282 11.89 -11.27 -16.80
CA LYS A 282 11.44 -10.87 -18.15
C LYS A 282 10.48 -11.86 -18.79
N GLU A 283 10.49 -13.12 -18.34
CA GLU A 283 9.58 -14.19 -18.75
C GLU A 283 8.29 -14.23 -17.91
N GLY A 284 8.17 -13.37 -16.88
CA GLY A 284 7.02 -13.30 -15.98
C GLY A 284 7.05 -14.34 -14.86
N LYS A 285 8.24 -14.91 -14.55
CA LYS A 285 8.40 -15.89 -13.48
C LYS A 285 8.76 -15.22 -12.17
N GLY A 286 8.20 -15.71 -11.06
CA GLY A 286 8.41 -15.13 -9.73
C GLY A 286 7.62 -13.84 -9.51
N GLY A 287 8.04 -13.07 -8.51
CA GLY A 287 7.45 -11.78 -8.16
C GLY A 287 6.38 -11.86 -7.09
N ILE A 288 5.94 -10.69 -6.64
CA ILE A 288 5.02 -10.55 -5.51
C ILE A 288 3.57 -10.58 -5.98
N TYR A 289 2.72 -11.35 -5.28
CA TYR A 289 1.26 -11.25 -5.34
C TYR A 289 0.81 -10.29 -4.24
N ASN A 290 0.40 -9.09 -4.65
CA ASN A 290 0.10 -7.97 -3.77
C ASN A 290 -1.41 -7.78 -3.62
N PHE A 291 -2.01 -8.45 -2.62
CA PHE A 291 -3.44 -8.42 -2.34
C PHE A 291 -3.73 -7.59 -1.10
N VAL A 292 -4.26 -6.38 -1.27
CA VAL A 292 -4.40 -5.42 -0.18
C VAL A 292 -5.83 -4.94 0.00
N THR A 293 -6.33 -5.05 1.22
CA THR A 293 -7.64 -4.53 1.63
C THR A 293 -7.45 -3.24 2.43
N LYS A 294 -7.81 -2.09 1.85
CA LYS A 294 -7.76 -0.78 2.52
C LYS A 294 -9.16 -0.20 2.65
N ARG A 295 -9.57 0.18 3.86
CA ARG A 295 -10.87 0.81 4.13
C ARG A 295 -10.70 2.03 5.01
N GLY A 296 -11.31 3.14 4.60
CA GLY A 296 -11.37 4.36 5.39
C GLY A 296 -12.81 4.70 5.75
N LYS A 297 -13.07 5.00 7.02
CA LYS A 297 -14.36 5.41 7.52
C LYS A 297 -14.32 6.88 7.98
N CYS A 298 -14.93 7.74 7.18
CA CYS A 298 -15.24 9.11 7.57
C CYS A 298 -16.44 9.06 8.51
N LEU A 299 -16.20 8.71 9.79
CA LEU A 299 -17.23 8.50 10.80
C LEU A 299 -17.88 9.82 11.22
N GLY A 300 -17.05 10.86 11.35
CA GLY A 300 -17.48 12.17 11.85
C GLY A 300 -17.90 13.15 10.77
N LYS A 301 -18.57 14.24 11.20
CA LYS A 301 -18.94 15.37 10.34
C LYS A 301 -17.69 16.08 9.85
N ASN A 302 -17.73 16.60 8.60
CA ASN A 302 -16.63 17.33 7.96
C ASN A 302 -15.31 16.55 7.92
N SER A 303 -15.32 15.26 8.24
CA SER A 303 -14.10 14.43 8.21
C SER A 303 -13.63 14.20 6.79
N LYS A 304 -12.31 13.97 6.64
CA LYS A 304 -11.70 13.75 5.33
C LYS A 304 -10.72 12.60 5.36
N ILE A 305 -10.81 11.71 4.37
CA ILE A 305 -9.80 10.69 4.08
C ILE A 305 -9.36 10.84 2.63
N SER A 306 -8.05 10.97 2.43
CA SER A 306 -7.44 11.05 1.10
C SER A 306 -6.45 9.90 0.93
N TRP A 307 -6.68 9.07 -0.07
CA TRP A 307 -5.78 8.00 -0.50
C TRP A 307 -4.97 8.47 -1.70
N THR A 308 -3.64 8.35 -1.62
CA THR A 308 -2.76 8.54 -2.77
C THR A 308 -1.91 7.29 -2.94
N GLN A 309 -1.90 6.67 -4.12
CA GLN A 309 -1.10 5.47 -4.35
C GLN A 309 -0.34 5.52 -5.67
N VAL A 310 0.91 5.02 -5.61
CA VAL A 310 1.74 4.75 -6.78
C VAL A 310 2.15 3.29 -6.71
N GLU A 311 1.58 2.51 -7.62
CA GLU A 311 1.79 1.06 -7.71
C GLU A 311 2.73 0.79 -8.88
N THR A 312 3.95 0.40 -8.56
CA THR A 312 4.94 -0.10 -9.52
C THR A 312 5.48 -1.43 -9.02
N GLY A 313 5.88 -2.28 -9.91
CA GLY A 313 6.30 -3.63 -9.51
C GLY A 313 5.10 -4.54 -9.22
N SER A 314 5.33 -5.62 -8.47
CA SER A 314 4.45 -6.78 -8.29
C SER A 314 4.15 -7.54 -9.58
N ALA A 315 4.13 -8.86 -9.50
CA ALA A 315 3.64 -9.69 -10.62
C ALA A 315 2.13 -9.52 -10.77
N ILE A 316 1.41 -9.55 -9.63
CA ILE A 316 -0.04 -9.35 -9.55
C ILE A 316 -0.34 -8.28 -8.51
N THR A 317 -1.14 -7.27 -8.87
CA THR A 317 -1.67 -6.28 -7.92
C THR A 317 -3.19 -6.35 -7.88
N TRP A 318 -3.75 -6.51 -6.67
CA TRP A 318 -5.18 -6.51 -6.43
C TRP A 318 -5.48 -5.62 -5.20
N LYS A 319 -5.97 -4.39 -5.46
CA LYS A 319 -6.01 -3.35 -4.42
C LYS A 319 -7.09 -2.31 -4.65
N TYR A 320 -8.03 -2.20 -3.71
CA TYR A 320 -9.17 -1.28 -3.79
C TYR A 320 -9.37 -0.52 -2.46
N PRO A 321 -8.65 0.59 -2.23
CA PRO A 321 -8.96 1.47 -1.12
C PRO A 321 -10.41 1.95 -1.18
N SER A 322 -11.05 2.12 -0.03
CA SER A 322 -12.41 2.63 0.01
C SER A 322 -12.59 3.75 1.02
N CYS A 323 -13.55 4.65 0.76
CA CYS A 323 -14.05 5.63 1.71
C CYS A 323 -15.54 5.38 1.99
N ILE A 324 -15.87 5.17 3.26
CA ILE A 324 -17.24 5.14 3.78
C ILE A 324 -17.54 6.51 4.35
N LEU A 325 -18.30 7.33 3.60
CA LEU A 325 -18.63 8.72 3.92
C LEU A 325 -19.88 8.75 4.79
N GLN A 326 -19.73 8.46 6.09
CA GLN A 326 -20.84 8.32 7.04
C GLN A 326 -21.24 9.66 7.65
N GLY A 327 -20.27 10.49 8.03
CA GLY A 327 -20.53 11.81 8.59
C GLY A 327 -21.04 12.80 7.54
N ASP A 328 -21.92 13.72 7.92
CA ASP A 328 -22.37 14.80 7.04
C ASP A 328 -21.18 15.68 6.62
N ASN A 329 -21.19 16.17 5.38
CA ASN A 329 -20.14 16.96 4.74
C ASN A 329 -18.76 16.24 4.64
N SER A 330 -18.68 14.93 4.89
CA SER A 330 -17.42 14.21 4.80
C SER A 330 -16.90 14.11 3.36
N VAL A 331 -15.58 13.99 3.23
CA VAL A 331 -14.87 14.01 1.95
C VAL A 331 -14.00 12.77 1.80
N GLY A 332 -14.13 12.08 0.68
CA GLY A 332 -13.26 10.97 0.27
C GLY A 332 -12.51 11.29 -1.00
N GLU A 333 -11.21 11.10 -1.00
CA GLU A 333 -10.38 11.32 -2.19
C GLU A 333 -9.57 10.07 -2.52
N PHE A 334 -9.36 9.83 -3.80
CA PHE A 334 -8.51 8.77 -4.31
C PHE A 334 -7.73 9.26 -5.52
N TYR A 335 -6.42 9.24 -5.39
CA TYR A 335 -5.46 9.57 -6.44
C TYR A 335 -4.55 8.38 -6.67
N SER A 336 -4.43 7.89 -7.89
CA SER A 336 -3.70 6.66 -8.16
C SER A 336 -2.93 6.71 -9.47
N VAL A 337 -1.72 6.17 -9.44
CA VAL A 337 -0.97 5.73 -10.61
C VAL A 337 -0.74 4.23 -10.46
N ALA A 338 -1.09 3.46 -11.49
CA ALA A 338 -0.77 2.05 -11.59
C ALA A 338 -0.01 1.79 -12.89
N LEU A 339 1.21 1.26 -12.79
CA LEU A 339 2.03 0.92 -13.93
C LEU A 339 2.21 -0.59 -14.03
N THR A 340 1.96 -1.15 -15.19
CA THR A 340 2.23 -2.55 -15.53
C THR A 340 3.15 -2.64 -16.73
N ASN A 341 4.18 -3.46 -16.63
CA ASN A 341 5.12 -3.74 -17.72
C ASN A 341 5.37 -5.26 -17.80
N ASN A 342 6.03 -5.73 -18.86
CA ASN A 342 6.26 -7.15 -19.09
C ASN A 342 4.97 -7.96 -18.95
N TYR A 343 4.91 -8.91 -18.00
CA TYR A 343 3.75 -9.77 -17.74
C TYR A 343 2.98 -9.39 -16.48
N GLN A 344 3.23 -8.21 -15.93
CA GLN A 344 2.52 -7.73 -14.75
C GLN A 344 1.03 -7.54 -15.01
N GLN A 345 0.22 -7.83 -14.02
CA GLN A 345 -1.23 -7.64 -14.05
C GLN A 345 -1.66 -6.83 -12.82
N ALA A 346 -2.45 -5.80 -13.05
CA ALA A 346 -3.02 -4.99 -11.98
C ALA A 346 -4.54 -4.85 -12.17
N ASP A 347 -5.31 -5.18 -11.15
CA ASP A 347 -6.71 -4.76 -11.04
C ASP A 347 -6.82 -3.89 -9.80
N THR A 348 -6.85 -2.59 -10.01
CA THR A 348 -6.84 -1.57 -8.95
C THR A 348 -8.03 -0.65 -9.07
N GLY A 349 -8.26 0.14 -8.04
CA GLY A 349 -9.35 1.11 -8.08
C GLY A 349 -9.80 1.53 -6.69
N THR A 350 -11.06 1.93 -6.59
CA THR A 350 -11.58 2.46 -5.32
C THR A 350 -13.08 2.23 -5.17
N LYS A 351 -13.55 2.36 -3.92
CA LYS A 351 -14.98 2.35 -3.59
C LYS A 351 -15.31 3.60 -2.77
N MET A 352 -16.23 4.43 -3.26
CA MET A 352 -16.75 5.60 -2.55
C MET A 352 -18.21 5.36 -2.18
N ILE A 353 -18.50 5.24 -0.88
CA ILE A 353 -19.83 4.91 -0.35
C ILE A 353 -20.36 6.11 0.42
N HIS A 354 -21.35 6.82 -0.16
CA HIS A 354 -21.96 8.00 0.42
C HIS A 354 -23.17 7.60 1.27
N ILE A 355 -23.13 7.94 2.57
CA ILE A 355 -24.17 7.68 3.57
C ILE A 355 -24.71 9.00 4.14
N GLY A 356 -23.83 9.89 4.58
CA GLY A 356 -24.14 11.21 5.13
C GLY A 356 -24.58 12.21 4.07
N LYS A 357 -25.11 13.34 4.52
CA LYS A 357 -25.58 14.44 3.66
C LYS A 357 -24.40 15.29 3.19
N ASN A 358 -24.52 15.87 1.98
CA ASN A 358 -23.54 16.78 1.37
C ASN A 358 -22.13 16.19 1.28
N THR A 359 -22.03 14.88 1.25
CA THR A 359 -20.74 14.18 1.12
C THR A 359 -20.14 14.36 -0.26
N ARG A 360 -18.82 14.37 -0.34
CA ARG A 360 -18.09 14.57 -1.61
C ARG A 360 -17.05 13.47 -1.82
N SER A 361 -16.90 13.03 -3.06
CA SER A 361 -15.78 12.16 -3.43
C SER A 361 -15.15 12.60 -4.74
N THR A 362 -13.81 12.43 -4.79
CA THR A 362 -13.00 12.69 -5.98
C THR A 362 -12.16 11.46 -6.27
N ILE A 363 -12.18 11.00 -7.51
CA ILE A 363 -11.40 9.87 -7.98
C ILE A 363 -10.58 10.31 -9.19
N VAL A 364 -9.26 10.17 -9.11
CA VAL A 364 -8.34 10.38 -10.25
C VAL A 364 -7.43 9.17 -10.34
N SER A 365 -7.61 8.36 -11.38
CA SER A 365 -6.83 7.16 -11.62
C SER A 365 -6.11 7.23 -12.95
N LYS A 366 -4.79 6.99 -12.95
CA LYS A 366 -3.92 6.96 -14.11
C LYS A 366 -3.33 5.57 -14.26
N GLY A 367 -3.74 4.83 -15.29
CA GLY A 367 -3.21 3.52 -15.63
C GLY A 367 -2.18 3.62 -16.75
N ILE A 368 -1.05 2.92 -16.62
CA ILE A 368 -0.02 2.84 -17.65
C ILE A 368 0.27 1.38 -17.91
N SER A 369 0.20 0.97 -19.17
CA SER A 369 0.50 -0.39 -19.59
C SER A 369 1.57 -0.39 -20.66
N ALA A 370 2.59 -1.23 -20.48
CA ALA A 370 3.69 -1.43 -21.42
C ALA A 370 3.96 -2.93 -21.64
N GLY A 371 4.70 -3.28 -22.66
CA GLY A 371 5.08 -4.66 -22.95
C GLY A 371 3.85 -5.56 -23.14
N HIS A 372 3.66 -6.55 -22.27
CA HIS A 372 2.48 -7.42 -22.18
C HIS A 372 1.62 -7.09 -20.94
N GLY A 373 1.92 -6.00 -20.24
CA GLY A 373 1.26 -5.59 -19.01
C GLY A 373 -0.25 -5.39 -19.20
N GLN A 374 -1.04 -5.82 -18.21
CA GLN A 374 -2.49 -5.67 -18.19
C GLN A 374 -2.89 -4.80 -17.00
N ASN A 375 -3.54 -3.68 -17.25
CA ASN A 375 -3.96 -2.74 -16.22
C ASN A 375 -5.49 -2.61 -16.23
N THR A 376 -6.10 -2.86 -15.10
CA THR A 376 -7.54 -2.74 -14.91
C THR A 376 -7.82 -1.70 -13.84
N TYR A 377 -8.66 -0.72 -14.17
CA TYR A 377 -9.29 0.16 -13.20
C TYR A 377 -10.71 -0.33 -12.88
N ARG A 378 -11.02 -0.45 -11.59
CA ARG A 378 -12.36 -0.82 -11.12
C ARG A 378 -12.84 0.19 -10.08
N GLY A 379 -13.85 0.99 -10.43
CA GLY A 379 -14.38 2.06 -9.57
C GLY A 379 -15.81 1.79 -9.15
N MET A 380 -16.11 1.89 -7.84
CA MET A 380 -17.47 1.86 -7.33
C MET A 380 -17.82 3.21 -6.69
N VAL A 381 -18.93 3.78 -7.11
CA VAL A 381 -19.57 4.92 -6.42
C VAL A 381 -20.98 4.50 -6.03
N LYS A 382 -21.23 4.44 -4.72
CA LYS A 382 -22.54 4.08 -4.18
C LYS A 382 -23.10 5.21 -3.34
N ILE A 383 -24.21 5.79 -3.78
CA ILE A 383 -24.91 6.86 -3.09
C ILE A 383 -26.20 6.31 -2.50
N LEU A 384 -26.27 6.23 -1.16
CA LEU A 384 -27.42 5.69 -0.46
C LEU A 384 -28.59 6.69 -0.45
N LYS A 385 -29.79 6.19 -0.15
CA LYS A 385 -31.04 6.98 -0.16
C LYS A 385 -30.98 8.21 0.76
N GLY A 386 -30.26 8.13 1.89
CA GLY A 386 -30.10 9.22 2.86
C GLY A 386 -29.06 10.28 2.49
N ALA A 387 -28.21 10.04 1.51
CA ALA A 387 -27.08 10.90 1.15
C ALA A 387 -27.51 12.07 0.26
N THR A 388 -28.35 12.96 0.82
CA THR A 388 -28.84 14.15 0.12
C THR A 388 -27.69 15.10 -0.19
N GLY A 389 -27.66 15.65 -1.43
CA GLY A 389 -26.63 16.60 -1.88
C GLY A 389 -25.24 15.98 -2.09
N ALA A 390 -25.14 14.64 -2.16
CA ALA A 390 -23.89 13.95 -2.44
C ALA A 390 -23.35 14.31 -3.83
N ARG A 391 -22.01 14.45 -3.93
CA ARG A 391 -21.32 14.74 -5.20
C ARG A 391 -20.15 13.79 -5.39
N ASN A 392 -19.99 13.28 -6.61
CA ASN A 392 -18.83 12.51 -7.04
C ASN A 392 -18.28 13.07 -8.35
N TYR A 393 -16.95 13.14 -8.42
CA TYR A 393 -16.21 13.30 -9.65
C TYR A 393 -15.23 12.11 -9.81
N SER A 394 -15.26 11.46 -10.96
CA SER A 394 -14.38 10.33 -11.28
C SER A 394 -13.72 10.54 -12.63
N GLN A 395 -12.40 10.48 -12.67
CA GLN A 395 -11.59 10.49 -13.88
C GLN A 395 -10.68 9.27 -13.88
N CYS A 396 -10.76 8.44 -14.93
CA CYS A 396 -9.88 7.30 -15.11
C CYS A 396 -9.29 7.31 -16.51
N ASP A 397 -7.99 7.55 -16.58
CA ASP A 397 -7.25 7.65 -17.84
C ASP A 397 -6.24 6.52 -17.94
N SER A 398 -6.12 5.96 -19.14
CA SER A 398 -5.18 4.90 -19.46
C SER A 398 -4.25 5.30 -20.58
N LEU A 399 -2.95 4.99 -20.43
CA LEU A 399 -1.90 5.24 -21.42
C LEU A 399 -1.26 3.92 -21.81
N LEU A 400 -1.25 3.62 -23.12
CA LEU A 400 -0.70 2.41 -23.68
C LEU A 400 0.65 2.69 -24.36
N LEU A 401 1.64 1.86 -24.04
CA LEU A 401 2.97 1.87 -24.64
C LEU A 401 3.22 0.51 -25.33
N GLY A 402 2.94 0.46 -26.64
CA GLY A 402 3.07 -0.77 -27.44
C GLY A 402 1.73 -1.40 -27.84
N ASP A 403 1.80 -2.58 -28.46
CA ASP A 403 0.65 -3.24 -29.10
C ASP A 403 0.12 -4.46 -28.34
N LYS A 404 0.86 -4.97 -27.35
CA LYS A 404 0.55 -6.20 -26.64
C LYS A 404 0.05 -5.97 -25.21
N CYS A 405 0.12 -4.72 -24.74
CA CYS A 405 -0.42 -4.35 -23.42
C CYS A 405 -1.91 -4.04 -23.48
N GLY A 406 -2.59 -4.09 -22.34
CA GLY A 406 -4.02 -3.85 -22.24
C GLY A 406 -4.40 -2.86 -21.14
N ALA A 407 -5.52 -2.16 -21.37
CA ALA A 407 -6.17 -1.34 -20.35
C ALA A 407 -7.67 -1.67 -20.32
N HIS A 408 -8.20 -1.86 -19.12
CA HIS A 408 -9.58 -2.23 -18.88
C HIS A 408 -10.20 -1.31 -17.83
N THR A 409 -11.46 -0.93 -18.00
CA THR A 409 -12.18 -0.04 -17.09
C THR A 409 -13.54 -0.59 -16.75
N PHE A 410 -13.81 -0.78 -15.46
CA PHE A 410 -15.07 -1.32 -14.94
C PHE A 410 -15.70 -0.35 -13.92
N PRO A 411 -16.41 0.67 -14.38
CA PRO A 411 -17.13 1.57 -13.47
C PRO A 411 -18.42 0.92 -12.98
N TYR A 412 -18.73 1.12 -11.69
CA TYR A 412 -19.99 0.75 -11.07
C TYR A 412 -20.59 1.94 -10.33
N LEU A 413 -21.74 2.42 -10.82
CA LEU A 413 -22.44 3.58 -10.27
C LEU A 413 -23.82 3.15 -9.76
N GLU A 414 -24.04 3.24 -8.45
CA GLU A 414 -25.33 2.98 -7.82
C GLU A 414 -25.83 4.25 -7.11
N VAL A 415 -26.80 4.97 -7.71
CA VAL A 415 -27.28 6.24 -7.19
C VAL A 415 -28.74 6.08 -6.75
N LYS A 416 -28.98 6.15 -5.43
CA LYS A 416 -30.32 6.00 -4.82
C LYS A 416 -30.91 7.32 -4.29
N ASN A 417 -30.30 8.47 -4.60
CA ASN A 417 -30.79 9.79 -4.18
C ASN A 417 -30.83 10.74 -5.37
N SER A 418 -31.98 11.34 -5.64
CA SER A 418 -32.21 12.20 -6.81
C SER A 418 -31.52 13.57 -6.74
N THR A 419 -31.02 13.99 -5.56
CA THR A 419 -30.26 15.23 -5.40
C THR A 419 -28.76 15.05 -5.63
N ALA A 420 -28.32 13.81 -5.88
CA ALA A 420 -26.93 13.53 -6.11
C ALA A 420 -26.45 14.02 -7.48
N GLN A 421 -25.18 14.40 -7.55
CA GLN A 421 -24.49 14.75 -8.79
C GLN A 421 -23.30 13.81 -8.96
N VAL A 422 -23.24 13.10 -10.07
CA VAL A 422 -22.17 12.12 -10.38
C VAL A 422 -21.63 12.42 -11.77
N GLU A 423 -20.32 12.62 -11.83
CA GLU A 423 -19.57 12.82 -13.06
C GLU A 423 -18.56 11.71 -13.20
N HIS A 424 -18.49 11.10 -14.39
CA HIS A 424 -17.53 10.04 -14.69
C HIS A 424 -16.95 10.25 -16.08
N GLU A 425 -15.63 10.35 -16.15
CA GLU A 425 -14.87 10.45 -17.39
C GLU A 425 -13.87 9.27 -17.48
N ALA A 426 -13.72 8.71 -18.65
CA ALA A 426 -12.72 7.69 -18.93
C ALA A 426 -12.09 7.93 -20.28
N THR A 427 -10.75 7.90 -20.32
CA THR A 427 -10.00 8.02 -21.57
C THR A 427 -8.98 6.89 -21.71
N THR A 428 -8.73 6.46 -22.93
CA THR A 428 -7.62 5.57 -23.26
C THR A 428 -6.88 6.15 -24.43
N SER A 429 -5.58 6.34 -24.27
CA SER A 429 -4.70 6.86 -25.32
C SER A 429 -3.49 5.95 -25.48
N LYS A 430 -2.93 5.95 -26.69
CA LYS A 430 -1.67 5.29 -27.01
C LYS A 430 -0.65 6.36 -27.37
N ILE A 431 0.60 6.21 -26.93
CA ILE A 431 1.67 7.09 -27.37
C ILE A 431 1.87 6.89 -28.87
N GLY A 432 1.63 7.95 -29.65
CA GLY A 432 1.81 7.94 -31.10
C GLY A 432 3.25 8.13 -31.53
N GLU A 433 3.62 7.52 -32.67
CA GLU A 433 4.93 7.72 -33.27
C GLU A 433 5.22 9.20 -33.58
N ASP A 434 4.21 9.97 -33.95
CA ASP A 434 4.31 11.42 -34.20
C ASP A 434 4.73 12.20 -32.97
N GLN A 435 4.24 11.81 -31.78
CA GLN A 435 4.62 12.44 -30.51
C GLN A 435 6.11 12.17 -30.21
N ILE A 436 6.52 10.90 -30.34
CA ILE A 436 7.90 10.49 -30.11
C ILE A 436 8.82 11.19 -31.15
N PHE A 437 8.42 11.23 -32.43
CA PHE A 437 9.13 11.91 -33.48
C PHE A 437 9.35 13.41 -33.17
N TYR A 438 8.30 14.08 -32.67
CA TYR A 438 8.39 15.49 -32.29
C TYR A 438 9.45 15.76 -31.22
N PHE A 439 9.55 14.91 -30.20
CA PHE A 439 10.55 15.00 -29.14
C PHE A 439 11.97 14.70 -29.70
N ARG A 440 12.08 13.64 -30.48
CA ARG A 440 13.37 13.26 -31.11
C ARG A 440 13.94 14.31 -32.01
N GLN A 441 13.10 15.05 -32.75
CA GLN A 441 13.53 16.21 -33.55
C GLN A 441 14.16 17.35 -32.72
N ARG A 442 13.94 17.35 -31.42
CA ARG A 442 14.51 18.27 -30.43
C ARG A 442 15.72 17.71 -29.70
N GLY A 443 16.25 16.59 -30.16
CA GLY A 443 17.46 15.98 -29.62
C GLY A 443 17.24 15.10 -28.36
N LEU A 444 16.00 14.82 -27.99
CA LEU A 444 15.71 13.89 -26.88
C LEU A 444 15.84 12.45 -27.36
N SER A 445 16.32 11.58 -26.47
CA SER A 445 16.27 10.13 -26.69
C SER A 445 14.82 9.63 -26.70
N MET A 446 14.58 8.42 -27.18
CA MET A 446 13.25 7.82 -27.13
C MET A 446 12.79 7.61 -25.69
N GLU A 447 13.69 7.18 -24.82
CA GLU A 447 13.43 6.93 -23.41
C GLU A 447 13.10 8.23 -22.65
N ASP A 448 13.86 9.31 -22.89
CA ASP A 448 13.56 10.63 -22.31
C ASP A 448 12.20 11.16 -22.77
N ALA A 449 11.87 10.99 -24.05
CA ALA A 449 10.57 11.42 -24.59
C ALA A 449 9.41 10.68 -23.90
N ILE A 450 9.52 9.36 -23.75
CA ILE A 450 8.52 8.55 -23.07
C ILE A 450 8.42 8.94 -21.59
N SER A 451 9.56 9.07 -20.91
CA SER A 451 9.61 9.49 -19.49
C SER A 451 8.92 10.84 -19.29
N MET A 452 9.16 11.81 -20.18
CA MET A 452 8.50 13.12 -20.10
C MET A 452 6.98 13.03 -20.31
N ILE A 453 6.52 12.23 -21.29
CA ILE A 453 5.09 12.04 -21.55
C ILE A 453 4.42 11.39 -20.33
N VAL A 454 5.00 10.31 -19.80
CA VAL A 454 4.49 9.56 -18.65
C VAL A 454 4.46 10.43 -17.38
N ASN A 455 5.53 11.16 -17.11
CA ASN A 455 5.57 12.08 -15.97
C ASN A 455 4.52 13.20 -16.10
N GLY A 456 4.32 13.72 -17.31
CA GLY A 456 3.26 14.69 -17.61
C GLY A 456 1.86 14.12 -17.34
N PHE A 457 1.61 12.87 -17.76
CA PHE A 457 0.36 12.15 -17.57
C PHE A 457 0.05 11.89 -16.08
N CYS A 458 1.06 11.59 -15.26
CA CYS A 458 0.94 11.30 -13.84
C CYS A 458 0.96 12.56 -12.94
N LYS A 459 1.30 13.72 -13.46
CA LYS A 459 1.56 14.96 -12.72
C LYS A 459 0.47 15.32 -11.71
N GLN A 460 -0.81 15.09 -12.04
CA GLN A 460 -1.94 15.39 -11.17
C GLN A 460 -1.89 14.56 -9.88
N VAL A 461 -1.52 13.28 -9.98
CA VAL A 461 -1.40 12.38 -8.83
C VAL A 461 -0.15 12.69 -8.01
N PHE A 462 0.98 12.96 -8.67
CA PHE A 462 2.24 13.26 -7.97
C PHE A 462 2.17 14.53 -7.11
N ARG A 463 1.33 15.49 -7.47
CA ARG A 463 1.11 16.72 -6.67
C ARG A 463 0.47 16.42 -5.31
N GLU A 464 -0.18 15.28 -5.17
CA GLU A 464 -0.80 14.84 -3.92
C GLU A 464 0.19 14.11 -3.00
N LEU A 465 1.37 13.74 -3.47
CA LEU A 465 2.44 13.18 -2.65
C LEU A 465 3.28 14.29 -1.99
N PRO A 466 3.87 14.03 -0.81
CA PRO A 466 4.98 14.83 -0.31
C PRO A 466 6.11 14.89 -1.34
N MET A 467 6.83 16.04 -1.41
CA MET A 467 7.76 16.32 -2.51
C MET A 467 8.83 15.24 -2.69
N GLU A 468 9.37 14.73 -1.60
CA GLU A 468 10.43 13.72 -1.60
C GLU A 468 9.94 12.40 -2.22
N PHE A 469 8.72 12.00 -1.87
CA PHE A 469 8.08 10.79 -2.40
C PHE A 469 7.57 10.97 -3.84
N ALA A 470 7.22 12.18 -4.23
CA ALA A 470 6.90 12.48 -5.62
C ALA A 470 8.13 12.29 -6.53
N VAL A 471 9.32 12.70 -6.06
CA VAL A 471 10.59 12.49 -6.79
C VAL A 471 10.94 11.00 -6.85
N GLU A 472 10.75 10.25 -5.76
CA GLU A 472 10.95 8.81 -5.74
C GLU A 472 10.01 8.10 -6.72
N ALA A 473 8.71 8.42 -6.67
CA ALA A 473 7.71 7.86 -7.58
C ALA A 473 8.04 8.13 -9.06
N GLN A 474 8.50 9.34 -9.39
CA GLN A 474 8.93 9.70 -10.75
C GLN A 474 10.12 8.85 -11.22
N LYS A 475 11.11 8.63 -10.35
CA LYS A 475 12.27 7.78 -10.66
C LYS A 475 11.85 6.32 -10.86
N LEU A 476 10.96 5.79 -10.00
CA LEU A 476 10.45 4.43 -10.10
C LEU A 476 9.71 4.19 -11.42
N LEU A 477 8.89 5.14 -11.87
CA LEU A 477 8.22 5.03 -13.17
C LEU A 477 9.21 5.00 -14.32
N GLY A 478 10.27 5.82 -14.29
CA GLY A 478 11.34 5.80 -15.29
C GLY A 478 11.99 4.43 -15.38
N VAL A 479 12.50 3.91 -14.26
CA VAL A 479 13.16 2.59 -14.17
C VAL A 479 12.23 1.45 -14.59
N SER A 480 10.97 1.49 -14.20
CA SER A 480 10.00 0.44 -14.54
C SER A 480 9.63 0.38 -16.02
N LEU A 481 9.91 1.44 -16.78
CA LEU A 481 9.65 1.52 -18.21
C LEU A 481 10.91 1.32 -19.07
N GLU A 482 12.10 1.22 -18.48
CA GLU A 482 13.33 0.94 -19.20
C GLU A 482 13.23 -0.39 -19.95
N GLY A 483 13.63 -0.39 -21.22
CA GLY A 483 13.56 -1.56 -22.07
C GLY A 483 12.18 -2.03 -22.51
N SER A 484 11.11 -1.29 -22.17
CA SER A 484 9.72 -1.66 -22.56
C SER A 484 9.35 -1.19 -23.97
N VAL A 485 10.20 -0.40 -24.60
CA VAL A 485 9.97 0.19 -25.94
C VAL A 485 11.17 -0.14 -26.83
N GLY A 486 11.12 -1.29 -27.45
CA GLY A 486 12.07 -1.78 -28.45
C GLY A 486 11.33 -2.47 -29.57
#